data_c430086fef3c5f8d14028db1b4deba98
#
_entry.id   c430086fef3c5f8d14028db1b4deba98
#
_cell.length_a   1.000
_cell.length_b   1.000
_cell.length_c   1.000
_cell.angle_alpha   90.00
_cell.angle_beta   90.00
_cell.angle_gamma   90.00
#
_symmetry.space_group_name_H-M   'P 1'
#
loop_
_entity.id
_entity.type
_entity.pdbx_description
1 polymer ?
#
loop_
_entity_poly.entity_id
_entity_poly.type
_entity_poly.pdbx_seq_one_letter_code
_entity_poly.pdbx_strand_id
1 'polypeptide(L)'
;MKKLDLTTVIGLVFGITVVLYGILVGGSIMSFWDFGSVLITIFGSFAALMINYPMDEFKNVFKIMAQSFTETTFSKNEIISKFIVLSRKARREGLLSLEDETNSVEDSYFKKGLQMVIDGVEPENIREILELEITEMEARHSTGYSMVKAWGAYAPAFGMIGTLIGLIQMLVNLEDPSKIASGMAVALITTFYGAFLANMLFNPMAAKLQIKSNKEVAVKEMILEGILSIQSGVNPRIIEEKLICYLSPKEKTSYHASNPTEEGVTANG
;
A
#
# COMPACT_ATOMS: atom_id res chain seq x y z
N MET A 1 1.52 -4.71 16.58
CA MET A 1 1.25 -3.25 16.72
C MET A 1 1.51 -2.56 15.38
N LYS A 2 0.55 -1.84 14.82
CA LYS A 2 0.76 -1.05 13.59
C LYS A 2 1.70 0.11 13.91
N LYS A 3 2.93 0.09 13.39
CA LYS A 3 3.88 1.20 13.54
C LYS A 3 3.55 2.30 12.54
N LEU A 4 3.80 3.56 12.89
CA LEU A 4 3.70 4.69 11.96
C LEU A 4 4.83 4.64 10.94
N ASP A 5 4.49 4.82 9.68
CA ASP A 5 5.48 4.96 8.60
C ASP A 5 6.11 6.35 8.64
N LEU A 6 7.25 6.45 9.32
CA LEU A 6 7.98 7.70 9.52
C LEU A 6 8.36 8.37 8.20
N THR A 7 8.73 7.60 7.18
CA THR A 7 9.11 8.15 5.86
C THR A 7 7.95 8.88 5.20
N THR A 8 6.73 8.34 5.28
CA THR A 8 5.53 8.99 4.73
C THR A 8 5.21 10.28 5.47
N VAL A 9 5.27 10.26 6.82
CA VAL A 9 4.99 11.44 7.65
C VAL A 9 6.04 12.52 7.41
N ILE A 10 7.33 12.19 7.46
CA ILE A 10 8.43 13.14 7.24
C ILE A 10 8.33 13.74 5.83
N GLY A 11 8.13 12.90 4.80
CA GLY A 11 8.00 13.38 3.42
C GLY A 11 6.83 14.34 3.24
N LEU A 12 5.68 14.05 3.82
CA LEU A 12 4.50 14.91 3.76
C LEU A 12 4.75 16.25 4.48
N VAL A 13 5.24 16.21 5.72
CA VAL A 13 5.54 17.41 6.51
C VAL A 13 6.59 18.26 5.81
N PHE A 14 7.67 17.66 5.33
CA PHE A 14 8.73 18.36 4.59
C PHE A 14 8.18 19.03 3.32
N GLY A 15 7.41 18.29 2.50
CA GLY A 15 6.84 18.84 1.27
C GLY A 15 5.89 20.00 1.53
N ILE A 16 4.99 19.89 2.52
CA ILE A 16 4.10 20.97 2.93
C ILE A 16 4.91 22.19 3.41
N THR A 17 5.93 21.97 4.25
CA THR A 17 6.77 23.04 4.79
C THR A 17 7.51 23.78 3.69
N VAL A 18 8.06 23.10 2.70
CA VAL A 18 8.76 23.71 1.55
C VAL A 18 7.81 24.59 0.73
N VAL A 19 6.58 24.10 0.45
CA VAL A 19 5.58 24.89 -0.28
C VAL A 19 5.13 26.11 0.51
N LEU A 20 4.84 25.94 1.79
CA LEU A 20 4.45 27.07 2.67
C LEU A 20 5.56 28.09 2.81
N TYR A 21 6.81 27.64 2.95
CA TYR A 21 7.96 28.54 2.99
C TYR A 21 8.12 29.33 1.68
N GLY A 22 7.96 28.66 0.51
CA GLY A 22 7.98 29.33 -0.79
C GLY A 22 6.90 30.40 -0.93
N ILE A 23 5.69 30.15 -0.40
CA ILE A 23 4.61 31.13 -0.37
C ILE A 23 4.96 32.32 0.53
N LEU A 24 5.49 32.07 1.72
CA LEU A 24 5.84 33.11 2.70
C LEU A 24 6.96 34.04 2.22
N VAL A 25 7.94 33.50 1.48
CA VAL A 25 9.02 34.30 0.87
C VAL A 25 8.47 35.25 -0.20
N GLY A 26 7.43 34.84 -0.94
CA GLY A 26 6.81 35.62 -2.00
C GLY A 26 5.65 36.57 -1.55
N GLY A 27 5.13 36.35 -0.33
CA GLY A 27 3.99 37.14 0.14
C GLY A 27 3.23 36.53 1.31
N SER A 28 1.91 36.76 1.35
CA SER A 28 1.02 36.29 2.40
C SER A 28 0.34 34.97 2.03
N ILE A 29 0.26 34.04 2.96
CA ILE A 29 -0.56 32.81 2.83
C ILE A 29 -2.02 33.14 2.57
N MET A 30 -2.53 34.27 3.10
CA MET A 30 -3.92 34.68 2.94
C MET A 30 -4.27 34.95 1.47
N SER A 31 -3.31 35.30 0.64
CA SER A 31 -3.50 35.49 -0.82
C SER A 31 -3.77 34.19 -1.56
N PHE A 32 -3.47 33.05 -0.96
CA PHE A 32 -3.75 31.71 -1.50
C PHE A 32 -5.03 31.09 -0.95
N TRP A 33 -5.79 31.83 -0.12
CA TRP A 33 -7.06 31.38 0.42
C TRP A 33 -8.23 31.99 -0.34
N ASP A 34 -8.99 31.11 -1.03
CA ASP A 34 -10.25 31.49 -1.68
C ASP A 34 -11.30 30.39 -1.48
N PHE A 35 -12.42 30.74 -0.85
CA PHE A 35 -13.46 29.77 -0.53
C PHE A 35 -14.13 29.17 -1.78
N GLY A 36 -14.33 29.98 -2.84
CA GLY A 36 -14.87 29.53 -4.12
C GLY A 36 -13.97 28.45 -4.76
N SER A 37 -12.67 28.71 -4.76
CA SER A 37 -11.65 27.78 -5.28
C SER A 37 -11.62 26.44 -4.50
N VAL A 38 -11.78 26.49 -3.17
CA VAL A 38 -11.90 25.28 -2.32
C VAL A 38 -13.13 24.48 -2.71
N LEU A 39 -14.30 25.15 -2.85
CA LEU A 39 -15.55 24.47 -3.24
C LEU A 39 -15.41 23.80 -4.61
N ILE A 40 -14.90 24.49 -5.61
CA ILE A 40 -14.77 23.95 -6.96
C ILE A 40 -13.81 22.77 -6.96
N THR A 41 -12.61 22.91 -6.40
CA THR A 41 -11.55 21.92 -6.55
C THR A 41 -11.72 20.73 -5.61
N ILE A 42 -11.95 20.97 -4.31
CA ILE A 42 -12.02 19.90 -3.31
C ILE A 42 -13.38 19.19 -3.39
N PHE A 43 -14.48 19.96 -3.23
CA PHE A 43 -15.79 19.33 -3.22
C PHE A 43 -16.25 18.88 -4.61
N GLY A 44 -15.84 19.56 -5.68
CA GLY A 44 -16.11 19.12 -7.04
C GLY A 44 -15.42 17.79 -7.37
N SER A 45 -14.12 17.66 -7.07
CA SER A 45 -13.39 16.41 -7.28
C SER A 45 -13.90 15.27 -6.38
N PHE A 46 -14.32 15.59 -5.15
CA PHE A 46 -14.95 14.64 -4.24
C PHE A 46 -16.30 14.15 -4.78
N ALA A 47 -17.13 15.04 -5.33
CA ALA A 47 -18.39 14.65 -5.96
C ALA A 47 -18.17 13.74 -7.18
N ALA A 48 -17.16 14.01 -8.01
CA ALA A 48 -16.78 13.13 -9.12
C ALA A 48 -16.36 11.75 -8.63
N LEU A 49 -15.63 11.66 -7.51
CA LEU A 49 -15.29 10.40 -6.89
C LEU A 49 -16.53 9.62 -6.42
N MET A 50 -17.52 10.30 -5.83
CA MET A 50 -18.79 9.69 -5.44
C MET A 50 -19.58 9.11 -6.63
N ILE A 51 -19.51 9.75 -7.80
CA ILE A 51 -20.17 9.27 -9.03
C ILE A 51 -19.47 7.99 -9.54
N ASN A 52 -18.14 7.91 -9.37
CA ASN A 52 -17.32 6.84 -9.94
C ASN A 52 -17.36 5.52 -9.13
N TYR A 53 -17.64 5.58 -7.82
CA TYR A 53 -17.58 4.42 -6.95
C TYR A 53 -18.89 4.17 -6.19
N PRO A 54 -19.27 2.89 -5.99
CA PRO A 54 -20.43 2.54 -5.15
C PRO A 54 -20.23 3.05 -3.71
N MET A 55 -21.33 3.36 -3.04
CA MET A 55 -21.33 3.94 -1.71
C MET A 55 -20.60 3.05 -0.66
N ASP A 56 -20.66 1.75 -0.81
CA ASP A 56 -20.03 0.81 0.14
C ASP A 56 -18.50 0.87 0.07
N GLU A 57 -17.94 1.06 -1.11
CA GLU A 57 -16.50 1.29 -1.31
C GLU A 57 -16.11 2.70 -0.89
N PHE A 58 -16.91 3.68 -1.30
CA PHE A 58 -16.64 5.09 -1.05
C PHE A 58 -16.52 5.43 0.45
N LYS A 59 -17.36 4.87 1.31
CA LYS A 59 -17.30 5.08 2.77
C LYS A 59 -15.94 4.76 3.39
N ASN A 60 -15.18 3.87 2.74
CA ASN A 60 -13.89 3.41 3.24
C ASN A 60 -12.71 4.25 2.77
N VAL A 61 -12.90 5.24 1.86
CA VAL A 61 -11.80 5.99 1.24
C VAL A 61 -10.84 6.61 2.25
N PHE A 62 -11.35 7.27 3.29
CA PHE A 62 -10.52 7.89 4.32
C PHE A 62 -9.78 6.85 5.18
N LYS A 63 -10.42 5.71 5.47
CA LYS A 63 -9.78 4.60 6.19
C LYS A 63 -8.65 3.98 5.35
N ILE A 64 -8.87 3.83 4.04
CA ILE A 64 -7.87 3.34 3.10
C ILE A 64 -6.69 4.32 3.03
N MET A 65 -6.95 5.62 2.88
CA MET A 65 -5.91 6.65 2.90
C MET A 65 -5.09 6.62 4.20
N ALA A 66 -5.73 6.45 5.35
CA ALA A 66 -5.05 6.34 6.64
C ALA A 66 -4.10 5.13 6.71
N GLN A 67 -4.35 4.05 5.96
CA GLN A 67 -3.45 2.90 5.89
C GLN A 67 -2.12 3.23 5.20
N SER A 68 -2.03 4.30 4.38
CA SER A 68 -0.77 4.75 3.80
C SER A 68 0.26 5.17 4.86
N PHE A 69 -0.20 5.63 6.02
CA PHE A 69 0.63 6.09 7.15
C PHE A 69 1.02 4.97 8.12
N THR A 70 0.52 3.75 7.96
CA THR A 70 0.86 2.62 8.85
C THR A 70 1.89 1.72 8.18
N GLU A 71 2.87 1.24 8.92
CA GLU A 71 3.83 0.26 8.43
C GLU A 71 3.31 -1.16 8.71
N THR A 72 3.26 -2.00 7.68
CA THR A 72 3.02 -3.43 7.83
C THR A 72 4.37 -4.12 7.63
N THR A 73 4.99 -4.57 8.72
CA THR A 73 6.28 -5.26 8.67
C THR A 73 6.02 -6.76 8.64
N PHE A 74 6.32 -7.41 7.54
CA PHE A 74 6.35 -8.87 7.45
C PHE A 74 7.81 -9.31 7.63
N SER A 75 8.09 -10.08 8.68
CA SER A 75 9.41 -10.67 8.86
C SER A 75 9.51 -11.94 8.04
N LYS A 76 9.92 -11.83 6.76
CA LYS A 76 10.12 -12.99 5.88
C LYS A 76 11.11 -13.99 6.49
N ASN A 77 12.15 -13.51 7.17
CA ASN A 77 13.13 -14.36 7.84
C ASN A 77 12.50 -15.24 8.92
N GLU A 78 11.57 -14.70 9.72
CA GLU A 78 10.82 -15.46 10.71
C GLU A 78 9.91 -16.51 10.06
N ILE A 79 9.28 -16.15 8.92
CA ILE A 79 8.44 -17.08 8.15
C ILE A 79 9.28 -18.25 7.66
N ILE A 80 10.46 -18.01 7.07
CA ILE A 80 11.38 -19.08 6.62
C ILE A 80 11.75 -19.99 7.79
N SER A 81 12.18 -19.39 8.91
CA SER A 81 12.58 -20.17 10.10
C SER A 81 11.43 -21.03 10.61
N LYS A 82 10.20 -20.53 10.66
CA LYS A 82 9.01 -21.30 11.02
C LYS A 82 8.79 -22.48 10.05
N PHE A 83 8.86 -22.25 8.74
CA PHE A 83 8.70 -23.32 7.75
C PHE A 83 9.77 -24.42 7.89
N ILE A 84 11.02 -24.08 8.19
CA ILE A 84 12.08 -25.07 8.42
C ILE A 84 11.76 -25.93 9.65
N VAL A 85 11.32 -25.31 10.76
CA VAL A 85 10.95 -26.02 11.98
C VAL A 85 9.75 -26.95 11.72
N LEU A 86 8.68 -26.41 11.10
CA LEU A 86 7.48 -27.17 10.77
C LEU A 86 7.78 -28.35 9.83
N SER A 87 8.58 -28.14 8.79
CA SER A 87 8.93 -29.18 7.84
C SER A 87 9.77 -30.30 8.46
N ARG A 88 10.70 -29.97 9.39
CA ARG A 88 11.46 -30.96 10.16
C ARG A 88 10.55 -31.81 11.06
N LYS A 89 9.57 -31.14 11.74
CA LYS A 89 8.61 -31.82 12.61
C LYS A 89 7.68 -32.74 11.81
N ALA A 90 7.11 -32.22 10.71
CA ALA A 90 6.24 -32.98 9.82
C ALA A 90 6.91 -34.26 9.27
N ARG A 91 8.21 -34.18 8.92
CA ARG A 91 8.96 -35.35 8.41
C ARG A 91 9.30 -36.37 9.47
N ARG A 92 9.49 -35.98 10.73
CA ARG A 92 9.81 -36.89 11.82
C ARG A 92 8.58 -37.52 12.45
N GLU A 93 7.54 -36.76 12.62
CA GLU A 93 6.39 -37.07 13.47
C GLU A 93 5.07 -37.16 12.68
N GLY A 94 5.13 -36.86 11.37
CA GLY A 94 3.95 -36.81 10.50
C GLY A 94 3.22 -35.43 10.52
N LEU A 95 2.32 -35.25 9.55
CA LEU A 95 1.60 -33.96 9.37
C LEU A 95 0.67 -33.60 10.54
N LEU A 96 0.08 -34.62 11.21
CA LEU A 96 -0.78 -34.43 12.38
C LEU A 96 -0.05 -33.76 13.56
N SER A 97 1.27 -33.92 13.67
CA SER A 97 2.06 -33.30 14.73
C SER A 97 2.13 -31.76 14.63
N LEU A 98 1.71 -31.19 13.50
CA LEU A 98 1.68 -29.73 13.28
C LEU A 98 0.48 -29.04 13.95
N GLU A 99 -0.48 -29.80 14.49
CA GLU A 99 -1.70 -29.24 15.10
C GLU A 99 -1.38 -28.27 16.26
N ASP A 100 -0.47 -28.66 17.14
CA ASP A 100 -0.04 -27.83 18.28
C ASP A 100 0.64 -26.54 17.80
N GLU A 101 1.46 -26.61 16.74
CA GLU A 101 2.18 -25.47 16.19
C GLU A 101 1.23 -24.46 15.50
N THR A 102 0.13 -24.95 14.92
CA THR A 102 -0.88 -24.11 14.25
C THR A 102 -1.49 -23.09 15.20
N ASN A 103 -1.60 -23.42 16.49
CA ASN A 103 -2.11 -22.50 17.53
C ASN A 103 -1.14 -21.35 17.84
N SER A 104 0.16 -21.52 17.56
CA SER A 104 1.19 -20.52 17.76
C SER A 104 1.32 -19.54 16.59
N VAL A 105 0.65 -19.81 15.46
CA VAL A 105 0.70 -18.97 14.27
C VAL A 105 -0.34 -17.87 14.36
N GLU A 106 0.11 -16.60 14.38
CA GLU A 106 -0.77 -15.42 14.46
C GLU A 106 -1.42 -15.09 13.12
N ASP A 107 -0.74 -15.37 11.99
CA ASP A 107 -1.26 -15.08 10.66
C ASP A 107 -2.37 -16.07 10.28
N SER A 108 -3.56 -15.53 10.01
CA SER A 108 -4.75 -16.33 9.71
C SER A 108 -4.65 -17.12 8.40
N TYR A 109 -3.97 -16.57 7.40
CA TYR A 109 -3.76 -17.22 6.10
C TYR A 109 -2.81 -18.41 6.24
N PHE A 110 -1.70 -18.22 6.97
CA PHE A 110 -0.74 -19.27 7.26
C PHE A 110 -1.40 -20.39 8.10
N LYS A 111 -2.14 -20.00 9.14
CA LYS A 111 -2.88 -20.95 10.00
C LYS A 111 -3.86 -21.79 9.19
N LYS A 112 -4.65 -21.15 8.32
CA LYS A 112 -5.63 -21.83 7.45
C LYS A 112 -4.93 -22.84 6.53
N GLY A 113 -3.82 -22.46 5.91
CA GLY A 113 -3.07 -23.35 5.04
C GLY A 113 -2.49 -24.57 5.76
N LEU A 114 -1.92 -24.39 6.96
CA LEU A 114 -1.45 -25.51 7.79
C LEU A 114 -2.60 -26.43 8.21
N GLN A 115 -3.76 -25.87 8.58
CA GLN A 115 -4.92 -26.66 8.95
C GLN A 115 -5.37 -27.57 7.80
N MET A 116 -5.41 -27.05 6.57
CA MET A 116 -5.77 -27.84 5.40
C MET A 116 -4.78 -29.00 5.15
N VAL A 117 -3.48 -28.79 5.42
CA VAL A 117 -2.46 -29.85 5.35
C VAL A 117 -2.71 -30.93 6.41
N ILE A 118 -3.03 -30.53 7.65
CA ILE A 118 -3.32 -31.44 8.76
C ILE A 118 -4.59 -32.25 8.48
N ASP A 119 -5.61 -31.61 7.89
CA ASP A 119 -6.89 -32.24 7.53
C ASP A 119 -6.76 -33.16 6.29
N GLY A 120 -5.58 -33.26 5.68
CA GLY A 120 -5.32 -34.14 4.55
C GLY A 120 -5.95 -33.68 3.23
N VAL A 121 -6.22 -32.37 3.08
CA VAL A 121 -6.74 -31.79 1.82
C VAL A 121 -5.70 -31.98 0.71
N GLU A 122 -6.14 -32.34 -0.50
CA GLU A 122 -5.26 -32.49 -1.65
C GLU A 122 -4.48 -31.22 -2.01
N PRO A 123 -3.19 -31.32 -2.44
CA PRO A 123 -2.34 -30.17 -2.74
C PRO A 123 -2.95 -29.20 -3.74
N GLU A 124 -3.64 -29.71 -4.76
CA GLU A 124 -4.31 -28.94 -5.79
C GLU A 124 -5.42 -28.07 -5.19
N ASN A 125 -6.23 -28.63 -4.31
CA ASN A 125 -7.33 -27.91 -3.64
C ASN A 125 -6.79 -26.85 -2.67
N ILE A 126 -5.69 -27.15 -1.94
CA ILE A 126 -5.01 -26.16 -1.08
C ILE A 126 -4.52 -24.99 -1.93
N ARG A 127 -3.85 -25.29 -3.04
CA ARG A 127 -3.37 -24.26 -3.97
C ARG A 127 -4.52 -23.39 -4.45
N GLU A 128 -5.58 -24.00 -4.99
CA GLU A 128 -6.72 -23.27 -5.54
C GLU A 128 -7.38 -22.35 -4.51
N ILE A 129 -7.65 -22.85 -3.29
CA ILE A 129 -8.29 -22.07 -2.23
C ILE A 129 -7.41 -20.90 -1.77
N LEU A 130 -6.10 -21.14 -1.61
CA LEU A 130 -5.18 -20.10 -1.12
C LEU A 130 -4.86 -19.07 -2.21
N GLU A 131 -4.73 -19.47 -3.48
CA GLU A 131 -4.58 -18.53 -4.62
C GLU A 131 -5.83 -17.67 -4.80
N LEU A 132 -7.02 -18.26 -4.64
CA LEU A 132 -8.28 -17.49 -4.67
C LEU A 132 -8.30 -16.44 -3.56
N GLU A 133 -7.86 -16.78 -2.35
CA GLU A 133 -7.80 -15.82 -1.23
C GLU A 133 -6.81 -14.67 -1.51
N ILE A 134 -5.66 -14.95 -2.14
CA ILE A 134 -4.71 -13.91 -2.60
C ILE A 134 -5.38 -13.00 -3.63
N THR A 135 -6.00 -13.59 -4.65
CA THR A 135 -6.65 -12.85 -5.74
C THR A 135 -7.75 -11.93 -5.22
N GLU A 136 -8.62 -12.43 -4.35
CA GLU A 136 -9.71 -11.64 -3.76
C GLU A 136 -9.18 -10.52 -2.83
N MET A 137 -8.09 -10.77 -2.12
CA MET A 137 -7.42 -9.75 -1.32
C MET A 137 -6.84 -8.66 -2.22
N GLU A 138 -6.14 -9.04 -3.30
CA GLU A 138 -5.55 -8.11 -4.25
C GLU A 138 -6.61 -7.28 -4.97
N ALA A 139 -7.74 -7.87 -5.37
CA ALA A 139 -8.87 -7.18 -5.97
C ALA A 139 -9.44 -6.09 -5.03
N ARG A 140 -9.64 -6.41 -3.75
CA ARG A 140 -10.08 -5.42 -2.75
C ARG A 140 -9.07 -4.29 -2.55
N HIS A 141 -7.77 -4.60 -2.50
CA HIS A 141 -6.72 -3.59 -2.38
C HIS A 141 -6.64 -2.73 -3.64
N SER A 142 -6.78 -3.35 -4.81
CA SER A 142 -6.79 -2.67 -6.12
C SER A 142 -7.90 -1.63 -6.20
N THR A 143 -9.12 -1.99 -5.82
CA THR A 143 -10.24 -1.04 -5.72
C THR A 143 -9.89 0.13 -4.81
N GLY A 144 -9.31 -0.15 -3.64
CA GLY A 144 -8.95 0.87 -2.65
C GLY A 144 -7.91 1.87 -3.15
N TYR A 145 -6.76 1.41 -3.65
CA TYR A 145 -5.73 2.34 -4.13
C TYR A 145 -6.10 3.02 -5.45
N SER A 146 -6.91 2.35 -6.30
CA SER A 146 -7.42 2.95 -7.54
C SER A 146 -8.38 4.10 -7.26
N MET A 147 -9.19 4.01 -6.20
CA MET A 147 -10.06 5.09 -5.75
C MET A 147 -9.27 6.34 -5.34
N VAL A 148 -8.21 6.18 -4.56
CA VAL A 148 -7.32 7.30 -4.18
C VAL A 148 -6.62 7.88 -5.41
N LYS A 149 -6.16 7.02 -6.33
CA LYS A 149 -5.54 7.42 -7.60
C LYS A 149 -6.50 8.21 -8.49
N ALA A 150 -7.77 7.77 -8.58
CA ALA A 150 -8.80 8.47 -9.33
C ALA A 150 -9.07 9.87 -8.74
N TRP A 151 -9.09 10.00 -7.42
CA TRP A 151 -9.20 11.33 -6.79
C TRP A 151 -8.01 12.23 -7.15
N GLY A 152 -6.80 11.66 -7.20
CA GLY A 152 -5.59 12.34 -7.68
C GLY A 152 -5.69 12.82 -9.14
N ALA A 153 -6.48 12.14 -9.98
CA ALA A 153 -6.74 12.57 -11.36
C ALA A 153 -7.85 13.63 -11.43
N TYR A 154 -8.90 13.52 -10.60
CA TYR A 154 -10.00 14.48 -10.59
C TYR A 154 -9.63 15.83 -9.99
N ALA A 155 -8.78 15.89 -8.99
CA ALA A 155 -8.42 17.15 -8.34
C ALA A 155 -7.82 18.19 -9.32
N PRO A 156 -6.83 17.87 -10.17
CA PRO A 156 -6.36 18.82 -11.21
C PRO A 156 -7.40 19.12 -12.28
N ALA A 157 -8.25 18.14 -12.65
CA ALA A 157 -9.31 18.35 -13.63
C ALA A 157 -10.32 19.42 -13.14
N PHE A 158 -10.70 19.34 -11.87
CA PHE A 158 -11.54 20.38 -11.26
C PHE A 158 -10.78 21.70 -11.05
N GLY A 159 -9.45 21.65 -10.85
CA GLY A 159 -8.60 22.84 -10.91
C GLY A 159 -8.71 23.56 -12.26
N MET A 160 -8.64 22.81 -13.37
CA MET A 160 -8.83 23.37 -14.72
C MET A 160 -10.24 23.93 -14.94
N ILE A 161 -11.28 23.26 -14.43
CA ILE A 161 -12.66 23.78 -14.47
C ILE A 161 -12.71 25.14 -13.75
N GLY A 162 -12.09 25.24 -12.57
CA GLY A 162 -12.00 26.50 -11.82
C GLY A 162 -11.25 27.59 -12.59
N THR A 163 -10.18 27.23 -13.32
CA THR A 163 -9.48 28.16 -14.21
C THR A 163 -10.42 28.73 -15.26
N LEU A 164 -11.21 27.90 -15.93
CA LEU A 164 -12.17 28.34 -16.92
C LEU A 164 -13.25 29.23 -16.30
N ILE A 165 -13.76 28.88 -15.12
CA ILE A 165 -14.74 29.73 -14.39
C ILE A 165 -14.15 31.11 -14.08
N GLY A 166 -12.92 31.17 -13.55
CA GLY A 166 -12.25 32.43 -13.25
C GLY A 166 -12.02 33.32 -14.49
N LEU A 167 -11.57 32.69 -15.61
CA LEU A 167 -11.36 33.39 -16.87
C LEU A 167 -12.69 33.92 -17.48
N ILE A 168 -13.75 33.12 -17.42
CA ILE A 168 -15.08 33.56 -17.89
C ILE A 168 -15.58 34.75 -17.07
N GLN A 169 -15.45 34.69 -15.74
CA GLN A 169 -15.83 35.80 -14.85
C GLN A 169 -15.02 37.08 -15.13
N MET A 170 -13.73 36.93 -15.43
CA MET A 170 -12.86 38.00 -15.84
C MET A 170 -13.35 38.64 -17.16
N LEU A 171 -13.64 37.84 -18.18
CA LEU A 171 -14.07 38.33 -19.50
C LEU A 171 -15.42 39.04 -19.48
N VAL A 172 -16.33 38.61 -18.64
CA VAL A 172 -17.66 39.28 -18.47
C VAL A 172 -17.53 40.66 -17.80
N ASN A 173 -16.43 40.93 -17.07
CA ASN A 173 -16.26 42.14 -16.26
C ASN A 173 -15.01 42.92 -16.67
N LEU A 174 -14.68 43.02 -17.97
CA LEU A 174 -13.48 43.70 -18.47
C LEU A 174 -13.37 45.17 -18.12
N GLU A 175 -14.50 45.82 -17.84
CA GLU A 175 -14.56 47.26 -17.47
C GLU A 175 -14.19 47.50 -16.00
N ASP A 176 -14.16 46.46 -15.14
CA ASP A 176 -13.88 46.55 -13.71
C ASP A 176 -12.55 45.88 -13.37
N PRO A 177 -11.45 46.64 -13.16
CA PRO A 177 -10.13 46.08 -12.85
C PRO A 177 -10.12 45.19 -11.60
N SER A 178 -10.98 45.47 -10.63
CA SER A 178 -11.05 44.69 -9.39
C SER A 178 -11.61 43.28 -9.65
N LYS A 179 -12.58 43.16 -10.52
CA LYS A 179 -13.17 41.86 -10.92
C LYS A 179 -12.26 41.07 -11.87
N ILE A 180 -11.49 41.78 -12.70
CA ILE A 180 -10.42 41.13 -13.50
C ILE A 180 -9.42 40.45 -12.58
N ALA A 181 -8.90 41.20 -11.58
CA ALA A 181 -7.93 40.65 -10.63
C ALA A 181 -8.50 39.47 -9.83
N SER A 182 -9.76 39.55 -9.39
CA SER A 182 -10.43 38.46 -8.67
C SER A 182 -10.61 37.21 -9.53
N GLY A 183 -11.07 37.36 -10.80
CA GLY A 183 -11.22 36.22 -11.71
C GLY A 183 -9.90 35.54 -12.02
N MET A 184 -8.81 36.29 -12.20
CA MET A 184 -7.46 35.74 -12.35
C MET A 184 -7.01 34.99 -11.10
N ALA A 185 -7.26 35.50 -9.91
CA ALA A 185 -6.91 34.85 -8.65
C ALA A 185 -7.62 33.50 -8.51
N VAL A 186 -8.94 33.46 -8.76
CA VAL A 186 -9.70 32.17 -8.76
C VAL A 186 -9.09 31.17 -9.73
N ALA A 187 -8.78 31.57 -10.96
CA ALA A 187 -8.19 30.73 -11.99
C ALA A 187 -6.85 30.09 -11.53
N LEU A 188 -5.98 30.88 -10.92
CA LEU A 188 -4.67 30.41 -10.46
C LEU A 188 -4.76 29.56 -9.19
N ILE A 189 -5.59 29.96 -8.23
CA ILE A 189 -5.72 29.27 -6.93
C ILE A 189 -6.37 27.91 -7.11
N THR A 190 -7.39 27.76 -7.95
CA THR A 190 -8.01 26.46 -8.24
C THR A 190 -7.03 25.48 -8.86
N THR A 191 -6.22 25.94 -9.81
CA THR A 191 -5.17 25.10 -10.43
C THR A 191 -4.11 24.71 -9.41
N PHE A 192 -3.68 25.65 -8.56
CA PHE A 192 -2.74 25.38 -7.49
C PHE A 192 -3.28 24.30 -6.52
N TYR A 193 -4.53 24.44 -6.06
CA TYR A 193 -5.13 23.44 -5.17
C TYR A 193 -5.22 22.07 -5.82
N GLY A 194 -5.67 21.99 -7.07
CA GLY A 194 -5.77 20.74 -7.80
C GLY A 194 -4.43 20.03 -7.94
N ALA A 195 -3.40 20.78 -8.37
CA ALA A 195 -2.05 20.25 -8.53
C ALA A 195 -1.42 19.86 -7.18
N PHE A 196 -1.62 20.65 -6.14
CA PHE A 196 -1.08 20.37 -4.81
C PHE A 196 -1.70 19.11 -4.21
N LEU A 197 -3.02 18.98 -4.20
CA LEU A 197 -3.71 17.80 -3.67
C LEU A 197 -3.33 16.52 -4.41
N ALA A 198 -3.27 16.58 -5.74
CA ALA A 198 -2.92 15.44 -6.56
C ALA A 198 -1.49 14.93 -6.28
N ASN A 199 -0.51 15.85 -6.33
CA ASN A 199 0.89 15.45 -6.33
C ASN A 199 1.50 15.35 -4.91
N MET A 200 0.93 16.04 -3.93
CA MET A 200 1.41 15.98 -2.55
C MET A 200 0.67 14.93 -1.70
N LEU A 201 -0.60 14.66 -2.01
CA LEU A 201 -1.43 13.77 -1.20
C LEU A 201 -1.84 12.50 -1.96
N PHE A 202 -2.73 12.62 -2.95
CA PHE A 202 -3.44 11.47 -3.50
C PHE A 202 -2.54 10.51 -4.26
N ASN A 203 -1.72 10.99 -5.21
CA ASN A 203 -0.87 10.14 -6.02
C ASN A 203 0.22 9.40 -5.20
N PRO A 204 0.95 10.07 -4.26
CA PRO A 204 1.89 9.38 -3.40
C PRO A 204 1.23 8.35 -2.48
N MET A 205 0.04 8.67 -1.93
CA MET A 205 -0.70 7.73 -1.09
C MET A 205 -1.16 6.51 -1.88
N ALA A 206 -1.71 6.68 -3.09
CA ALA A 206 -2.13 5.59 -3.96
C ALA A 206 -0.95 4.68 -4.32
N ALA A 207 0.18 5.25 -4.72
CA ALA A 207 1.40 4.51 -5.03
C ALA A 207 1.92 3.72 -3.81
N LYS A 208 1.90 4.32 -2.63
CA LYS A 208 2.29 3.66 -1.39
C LYS A 208 1.39 2.49 -1.04
N LEU A 209 0.08 2.64 -1.17
CA LEU A 209 -0.90 1.58 -0.93
C LEU A 209 -0.68 0.41 -1.91
N GLN A 210 -0.44 0.70 -3.18
CA GLN A 210 -0.12 -0.31 -4.19
C GLN A 210 1.15 -1.09 -3.84
N ILE A 211 2.24 -0.39 -3.44
CA ILE A 211 3.49 -1.04 -3.01
C ILE A 211 3.25 -1.96 -1.81
N LYS A 212 2.41 -1.54 -0.84
CA LYS A 212 2.05 -2.37 0.32
C LYS A 212 1.27 -3.61 -0.08
N SER A 213 0.30 -3.46 -0.97
CA SER A 213 -0.47 -4.60 -1.51
C SER A 213 0.44 -5.62 -2.18
N ASN A 214 1.35 -5.18 -3.06
CA ASN A 214 2.28 -6.07 -3.75
C ASN A 214 3.22 -6.81 -2.77
N LYS A 215 3.64 -6.15 -1.69
CA LYS A 215 4.45 -6.79 -0.65
C LYS A 215 3.66 -7.86 0.12
N GLU A 216 2.39 -7.59 0.42
CA GLU A 216 1.53 -8.55 1.11
C GLU A 216 1.23 -9.77 0.23
N VAL A 217 0.96 -9.57 -1.07
CA VAL A 217 0.81 -10.66 -2.05
C VAL A 217 2.06 -11.54 -2.07
N ALA A 218 3.24 -10.94 -2.22
CA ALA A 218 4.49 -11.71 -2.25
C ALA A 218 4.75 -12.53 -0.98
N VAL A 219 4.33 -12.03 0.19
CA VAL A 219 4.43 -12.80 1.45
C VAL A 219 3.44 -13.96 1.46
N LYS A 220 2.21 -13.76 1.00
CA LYS A 220 1.21 -14.84 0.93
C LYS A 220 1.59 -15.91 -0.08
N GLU A 221 2.14 -15.54 -1.24
CA GLU A 221 2.70 -16.49 -2.21
C GLU A 221 3.85 -17.32 -1.61
N MET A 222 4.74 -16.66 -0.85
CA MET A 222 5.81 -17.35 -0.13
C MET A 222 5.25 -18.36 0.90
N ILE A 223 4.20 -17.99 1.64
CA ILE A 223 3.52 -18.87 2.59
C ILE A 223 2.89 -20.06 1.85
N LEU A 224 2.19 -19.80 0.75
CA LEU A 224 1.57 -20.84 -0.09
C LEU A 224 2.61 -21.87 -0.56
N GLU A 225 3.75 -21.41 -1.10
CA GLU A 225 4.82 -22.31 -1.56
C GLU A 225 5.40 -23.15 -0.41
N GLY A 226 5.53 -22.54 0.77
CA GLY A 226 5.98 -23.25 1.98
C GLY A 226 4.98 -24.34 2.42
N ILE A 227 3.69 -24.05 2.43
CA ILE A 227 2.61 -24.98 2.79
C ILE A 227 2.59 -26.17 1.85
N LEU A 228 2.58 -25.94 0.54
CA LEU A 228 2.59 -27.01 -0.47
C LEU A 228 3.85 -27.87 -0.40
N SER A 229 5.00 -27.24 -0.09
CA SER A 229 6.26 -27.96 0.09
C SER A 229 6.25 -28.86 1.33
N ILE A 230 5.64 -28.44 2.45
CA ILE A 230 5.45 -29.30 3.64
C ILE A 230 4.55 -30.46 3.31
N GLN A 231 3.40 -30.23 2.67
CA GLN A 231 2.45 -31.27 2.31
C GLN A 231 3.07 -32.34 1.40
N SER A 232 3.88 -31.92 0.42
CA SER A 232 4.59 -32.81 -0.50
C SER A 232 5.80 -33.50 0.14
N GLY A 233 6.08 -33.28 1.43
CA GLY A 233 7.20 -33.90 2.14
C GLY A 233 8.59 -33.50 1.64
N VAL A 234 8.70 -32.32 1.00
CA VAL A 234 9.97 -31.81 0.46
C VAL A 234 11.01 -31.65 1.56
N ASN A 235 12.29 -31.84 1.21
CA ASN A 235 13.39 -31.68 2.16
C ASN A 235 13.44 -30.28 2.73
N PRO A 236 13.56 -30.07 4.06
CA PRO A 236 13.63 -28.76 4.69
C PRO A 236 14.67 -27.81 4.07
N ARG A 237 15.82 -28.32 3.62
CA ARG A 237 16.83 -27.52 2.92
C ARG A 237 16.34 -27.01 1.57
N ILE A 238 15.57 -27.81 0.84
CA ILE A 238 14.97 -27.38 -0.44
C ILE A 238 13.86 -26.37 -0.20
N ILE A 239 13.07 -26.53 0.86
CA ILE A 239 12.05 -25.54 1.27
C ILE A 239 12.72 -24.19 1.58
N GLU A 240 13.81 -24.23 2.34
CA GLU A 240 14.60 -23.04 2.66
C GLU A 240 15.07 -22.33 1.39
N GLU A 241 15.71 -23.04 0.46
CA GLU A 241 16.19 -22.48 -0.81
C GLU A 241 15.06 -21.87 -1.65
N LYS A 242 13.90 -22.51 -1.73
CA LYS A 242 12.72 -21.97 -2.42
C LYS A 242 12.23 -20.67 -1.78
N LEU A 243 12.12 -20.64 -0.46
CA LEU A 243 11.60 -19.49 0.26
C LEU A 243 12.58 -18.30 0.26
N ILE A 244 13.89 -18.56 0.26
CA ILE A 244 14.95 -17.55 0.09
C ILE A 244 14.81 -16.80 -1.25
N CYS A 245 14.23 -17.42 -2.29
CA CYS A 245 13.99 -16.73 -3.56
C CYS A 245 13.08 -15.51 -3.42
N TYR A 246 12.19 -15.47 -2.42
CA TYR A 246 11.31 -14.33 -2.13
C TYR A 246 11.99 -13.19 -1.36
N LEU A 247 13.24 -13.38 -0.94
CA LEU A 247 14.02 -12.35 -0.25
C LEU A 247 14.73 -11.42 -1.26
N SER A 248 14.78 -10.15 -0.96
CA SER A 248 15.63 -9.19 -1.66
C SER A 248 17.12 -9.49 -1.40
N PRO A 249 18.06 -9.01 -2.25
CA PRO A 249 19.48 -9.24 -2.04
C PRO A 249 19.98 -8.84 -0.63
N LYS A 250 19.48 -7.74 -0.10
CA LYS A 250 19.80 -7.25 1.25
C LYS A 250 19.26 -8.17 2.35
N GLU A 251 18.02 -8.66 2.20
CA GLU A 251 17.41 -9.60 3.13
C GLU A 251 18.12 -10.94 3.12
N LYS A 252 18.57 -11.45 1.94
CA LYS A 252 19.37 -12.67 1.79
C LYS A 252 20.68 -12.58 2.58
N THR A 253 21.41 -11.47 2.43
CA THR A 253 22.66 -11.25 3.18
C THR A 253 22.41 -11.26 4.69
N SER A 254 21.34 -10.60 5.13
CA SER A 254 20.95 -10.59 6.56
C SER A 254 20.54 -11.98 7.06
N TYR A 255 19.81 -12.74 6.24
CA TYR A 255 19.38 -14.09 6.58
C TYR A 255 20.57 -15.04 6.75
N HIS A 256 21.52 -15.05 5.81
CA HIS A 256 22.74 -15.88 5.89
C HIS A 256 23.66 -15.45 7.04
N ALA A 257 23.72 -14.16 7.37
CA ALA A 257 24.47 -13.69 8.53
C ALA A 257 23.88 -14.17 9.88
N SER A 258 22.54 -14.29 9.94
CA SER A 258 21.82 -14.75 11.15
C SER A 258 21.77 -16.27 11.26
N ASN A 259 21.89 -17.00 10.14
CA ASN A 259 21.87 -18.45 10.05
C ASN A 259 23.10 -18.93 9.24
N PRO A 260 24.31 -18.89 9.84
CA PRO A 260 25.50 -19.37 9.14
C PRO A 260 25.31 -20.86 8.79
N THR A 261 25.22 -21.16 7.51
CA THR A 261 25.22 -22.55 7.01
C THR A 261 26.52 -23.22 7.43
N GLU A 262 26.45 -24.47 7.89
CA GLU A 262 27.60 -25.27 8.34
C GLU A 262 28.71 -25.46 7.27
N GLU A 263 28.52 -24.98 6.05
CA GLU A 263 29.52 -25.01 4.96
C GLU A 263 30.68 -24.03 5.15
N GLY A 264 30.56 -23.02 6.04
CA GLY A 264 31.65 -22.06 6.32
C GLY A 264 32.71 -22.55 7.29
N VAL A 265 32.53 -23.69 7.93
CA VAL A 265 33.47 -24.18 8.97
C VAL A 265 34.55 -25.11 8.40
N THR A 266 34.42 -25.60 7.16
CA THR A 266 35.41 -26.53 6.57
C THR A 266 36.46 -25.87 5.66
N ALA A 267 36.46 -24.54 5.51
CA ALA A 267 37.43 -23.83 4.66
C ALA A 267 38.61 -23.22 5.42
N ASN A 268 38.74 -23.42 6.74
CA ASN A 268 39.88 -22.99 7.55
C ASN A 268 40.33 -24.11 8.50
N GLY A 269 40.68 -25.23 7.95
CA GLY A 269 41.39 -26.31 8.62
C GLY A 269 42.58 -26.78 7.82
#